data_dd63d112e4b423fddec970ae9374232a
#
_entry.id   dd63d112e4b423fddec970ae9374232a
#
_cell.length_a   1.000
_cell.length_b   1.000
_cell.length_c   1.000
_cell.angle_alpha   90.00
_cell.angle_beta   90.00
_cell.angle_gamma   90.00
#
_symmetry.space_group_name_H-M   'P 1'
#
loop_
_entity.id
_entity.type
_entity.pdbx_description
1 polymer ?
#
loop_
_entity_poly.entity_id
_entity_poly.type
_entity_poly.pdbx_seq_one_letter_code
_entity_poly.pdbx_strand_id
1 'polypeptide(L)'
;MQEYPIIDADAHVVEAVAGIRKFLKEEYQARPIWTNHSWDMDFGGTLGKHNDKPEVQLADMDAEGINTQVIFPSRGLSLNFEKQTQLAVNVARAYNDWLAEFCSVNPQRLKGVALVALQDVDAAIKEARRAVEELGHAAIMLPTNVKDQDIGRREFWPFYEEVERLGVALALHDGTRMAERMHGRFETFISVHTVAFPFECMTALTGLMFAGVPEVFPGLRFAALEAGCGWVPYLVDRMDEEFAKRGSREAPLLKLKPSDYFHRGQFYITFELEERMLPYVIERLGADKLLFSSDYPHWDTEWPNAVKAFLSREDVSQADKRLILCDNPQRFYGFSADCKSV
;
A
#
# COMPACT_ATOMS: atom_id res chain seq x y z
N MET A 1 -0.78 6.24 28.59
CA MET A 1 0.06 6.54 27.39
C MET A 1 0.70 5.24 26.97
N GLN A 2 0.73 4.95 25.68
CA GLN A 2 1.44 3.78 25.14
C GLN A 2 2.95 3.97 25.38
N GLU A 3 3.64 2.88 25.70
CA GLU A 3 5.10 2.89 25.94
C GLU A 3 5.92 2.90 24.66
N TYR A 4 5.26 2.80 23.49
CA TYR A 4 5.88 2.73 22.15
C TYR A 4 5.11 3.63 21.18
N PRO A 5 5.77 4.13 20.12
CA PRO A 5 5.12 4.94 19.11
C PRO A 5 4.12 4.10 18.28
N ILE A 6 3.03 4.73 17.88
CA ILE A 6 2.04 4.15 16.98
C ILE A 6 2.34 4.62 15.58
N ILE A 7 2.55 3.68 14.67
CA ILE A 7 2.79 3.92 13.26
C ILE A 7 1.59 3.39 12.47
N ASP A 8 0.93 4.28 11.79
CA ASP A 8 -0.12 3.98 10.84
C ASP A 8 0.54 3.67 9.49
N ALA A 9 0.45 2.43 9.08
CA ALA A 9 1.17 1.92 7.93
C ALA A 9 0.47 2.23 6.60
N ASP A 10 -0.78 2.68 6.65
CA ASP A 10 -1.59 2.99 5.47
C ASP A 10 -2.63 4.03 5.85
N ALA A 11 -2.30 5.26 5.51
CA ALA A 11 -3.19 6.41 5.58
C ALA A 11 -3.13 7.17 4.27
N HIS A 12 -4.15 7.93 3.98
CA HIS A 12 -4.27 8.60 2.70
C HIS A 12 -4.29 10.12 2.81
N VAL A 13 -4.05 10.75 1.68
CA VAL A 13 -4.32 12.15 1.45
C VAL A 13 -5.24 12.29 0.25
N VAL A 14 -6.26 13.15 0.36
CA VAL A 14 -7.11 13.48 -0.79
C VAL A 14 -6.44 14.61 -1.56
N GLU A 15 -5.78 14.26 -2.63
CA GLU A 15 -4.94 15.18 -3.37
C GLU A 15 -5.71 16.34 -3.96
N ALA A 16 -5.26 17.55 -3.67
CA ALA A 16 -5.73 18.74 -4.35
C ALA A 16 -5.22 18.76 -5.79
N VAL A 17 -6.10 18.48 -6.76
CA VAL A 17 -5.75 18.49 -8.19
C VAL A 17 -5.07 19.79 -8.60
N ALA A 18 -5.50 20.92 -8.06
CA ALA A 18 -4.89 22.23 -8.32
C ALA A 18 -3.45 22.32 -7.78
N GLY A 19 -3.17 21.66 -6.65
CA GLY A 19 -1.83 21.57 -6.06
C GLY A 19 -0.87 20.80 -6.98
N ILE A 20 -1.29 19.61 -7.41
CA ILE A 20 -0.47 18.77 -8.30
C ILE A 20 -0.23 19.43 -9.66
N ARG A 21 -1.23 20.14 -10.20
CA ARG A 21 -1.08 20.85 -11.49
C ARG A 21 0.10 21.80 -11.53
N LYS A 22 0.52 22.37 -10.40
CA LYS A 22 1.67 23.28 -10.33
C LYS A 22 2.98 22.57 -10.73
N PHE A 23 3.06 21.27 -10.52
CA PHE A 23 4.26 20.46 -10.81
C PHE A 23 4.18 19.74 -12.16
N LEU A 24 3.02 19.77 -12.86
CA LEU A 24 2.91 19.22 -14.20
C LEU A 24 3.68 20.08 -15.20
N LYS A 25 4.29 19.43 -16.18
CA LYS A 25 4.83 20.15 -17.35
C LYS A 25 3.70 20.90 -18.06
N GLU A 26 4.06 22.06 -18.63
CA GLU A 26 3.10 22.99 -19.25
C GLU A 26 2.13 22.30 -20.22
N GLU A 27 2.64 21.42 -21.06
CA GLU A 27 1.85 20.66 -22.05
C GLU A 27 0.76 19.74 -21.44
N TYR A 28 0.87 19.40 -20.15
CA TYR A 28 -0.09 18.56 -19.42
C TYR A 28 -0.99 19.34 -18.45
N GLN A 29 -0.72 20.61 -18.18
CA GLN A 29 -1.47 21.37 -17.17
C GLN A 29 -2.96 21.49 -17.47
N ALA A 30 -3.36 21.51 -18.74
CA ALA A 30 -4.77 21.55 -19.15
C ALA A 30 -5.42 20.16 -19.30
N ARG A 31 -4.66 19.08 -19.17
CA ARG A 31 -5.19 17.72 -19.31
C ARG A 31 -6.01 17.31 -18.09
N PRO A 32 -7.09 16.55 -18.26
CA PRO A 32 -7.68 15.84 -17.13
C PRO A 32 -6.63 14.89 -16.54
N ILE A 33 -6.35 15.08 -15.26
CA ILE A 33 -5.63 14.12 -14.44
C ILE A 33 -6.67 13.58 -13.47
N TRP A 34 -6.76 12.29 -13.30
CA TRP A 34 -7.77 11.63 -12.49
C TRP A 34 -9.22 11.97 -12.86
N THR A 35 -9.90 11.05 -13.45
CA THR A 35 -11.34 11.14 -13.67
C THR A 35 -12.04 10.81 -12.36
N ASN A 36 -12.87 11.72 -11.87
CA ASN A 36 -13.74 11.43 -10.73
C ASN A 36 -14.68 10.29 -11.12
N HIS A 37 -14.61 9.17 -10.39
CA HIS A 37 -15.69 8.19 -10.40
C HIS A 37 -16.78 8.65 -9.44
N SER A 38 -18.03 8.37 -9.79
CA SER A 38 -19.18 8.67 -8.94
C SER A 38 -19.09 7.95 -7.57
N TRP A 39 -18.24 6.96 -7.46
CA TRP A 39 -18.01 6.17 -6.25
C TRP A 39 -16.87 6.69 -5.37
N ASP A 40 -16.00 7.55 -5.89
CA ASP A 40 -14.89 8.18 -5.15
C ASP A 40 -15.34 9.39 -4.33
N MET A 41 -16.66 9.65 -4.21
CA MET A 41 -17.16 10.92 -3.71
C MET A 41 -17.50 10.93 -2.23
N ASP A 42 -17.62 9.76 -1.60
CA ASP A 42 -17.93 9.67 -0.17
C ASP A 42 -16.66 9.48 0.67
N PHE A 43 -15.84 10.52 0.70
CA PHE A 43 -14.86 10.62 1.76
C PHE A 43 -15.61 10.92 3.06
N GLY A 44 -15.66 9.94 3.97
CA GLY A 44 -16.57 9.91 5.08
C GLY A 44 -16.53 11.12 6.00
N GLY A 45 -17.68 11.67 6.26
CA GLY A 45 -17.95 12.54 7.38
C GLY A 45 -17.27 13.91 7.35
N THR A 46 -16.96 14.40 8.55
CA THR A 46 -16.34 15.71 8.78
C THR A 46 -14.90 15.83 8.33
N LEU A 47 -14.24 14.69 8.07
CA LEU A 47 -12.81 14.59 7.80
C LEU A 47 -12.46 14.89 6.33
N GLY A 48 -13.35 14.57 5.40
CA GLY A 48 -13.09 14.67 3.95
C GLY A 48 -12.94 16.08 3.38
N LYS A 49 -13.17 17.14 4.15
CA LYS A 49 -13.21 18.51 3.61
C LYS A 49 -11.85 19.23 3.55
N HIS A 50 -10.83 18.75 4.22
CA HIS A 50 -9.56 19.48 4.41
C HIS A 50 -8.30 18.62 4.38
N ASN A 51 -8.36 17.43 3.84
CA ASN A 51 -7.26 16.44 3.83
C ASN A 51 -6.12 16.78 2.90
N ASP A 52 -6.23 17.86 2.15
CA ASP A 52 -5.14 18.42 1.35
C ASP A 52 -4.21 19.32 2.18
N LYS A 53 -4.41 19.40 3.52
CA LYS A 53 -3.64 20.26 4.42
C LYS A 53 -2.90 19.43 5.47
N PRO A 54 -1.56 19.47 5.46
CA PRO A 54 -0.75 18.67 6.38
C PRO A 54 -1.00 19.04 7.85
N GLU A 55 -1.36 20.28 8.16
CA GLU A 55 -1.65 20.72 9.53
C GLU A 55 -2.93 20.09 10.08
N VAL A 56 -3.94 19.86 9.22
CA VAL A 56 -5.17 19.15 9.60
C VAL A 56 -4.86 17.69 9.88
N GLN A 57 -4.10 17.04 9.00
CA GLN A 57 -3.70 15.65 9.19
C GLN A 57 -2.88 15.46 10.47
N LEU A 58 -1.94 16.35 10.77
CA LEU A 58 -1.16 16.31 12.01
C LEU A 58 -2.04 16.48 13.26
N ALA A 59 -3.03 17.38 13.22
CA ALA A 59 -3.97 17.57 14.33
C ALA A 59 -4.85 16.34 14.56
N ASP A 60 -5.28 15.68 13.47
CA ASP A 60 -6.05 14.44 13.52
C ASP A 60 -5.21 13.28 14.06
N MET A 61 -3.95 13.17 13.63
CA MET A 61 -2.99 12.20 14.20
C MET A 61 -2.81 12.40 15.71
N ASP A 62 -2.73 13.66 16.18
CA ASP A 62 -2.61 13.97 17.61
C ASP A 62 -3.85 13.52 18.39
N ALA A 63 -5.05 13.69 17.81
CA ALA A 63 -6.31 13.26 18.43
C ALA A 63 -6.41 11.74 18.57
N GLU A 64 -5.84 10.98 17.62
CA GLU A 64 -5.79 9.51 17.66
C GLU A 64 -4.60 8.95 18.45
N GLY A 65 -3.59 9.76 18.73
CA GLY A 65 -2.36 9.31 19.35
C GLY A 65 -1.41 8.60 18.38
N ILE A 66 -1.54 8.88 17.06
CA ILE A 66 -0.66 8.34 16.03
C ILE A 66 0.61 9.19 15.94
N ASN A 67 1.76 8.55 16.05
CA ASN A 67 3.05 9.22 16.00
C ASN A 67 3.53 9.45 14.57
N THR A 68 3.32 8.49 13.69
CA THR A 68 3.76 8.53 12.29
C THR A 68 2.68 7.96 11.38
N GLN A 69 2.40 8.62 10.28
CA GLN A 69 1.57 8.10 9.19
C GLN A 69 2.38 7.93 7.92
N VAL A 70 2.17 6.78 7.26
CA VAL A 70 2.65 6.53 5.91
C VAL A 70 1.52 6.88 4.94
N ILE A 71 1.78 7.84 4.05
CA ILE A 71 0.74 8.55 3.32
C ILE A 71 0.71 8.13 1.86
N PHE A 72 -0.41 7.55 1.49
CA PHE A 72 -0.74 7.11 0.13
C PHE A 72 -1.63 8.12 -0.59
N PRO A 73 -1.68 8.06 -1.93
CA PRO A 73 -2.67 8.80 -2.69
C PRO A 73 -4.07 8.20 -2.51
N SER A 74 -5.13 9.00 -2.57
CA SER A 74 -6.49 8.50 -2.78
C SER A 74 -6.85 8.45 -4.27
N ARG A 75 -6.65 9.56 -4.98
CA ARG A 75 -6.95 9.65 -6.43
C ARG A 75 -5.90 8.97 -7.28
N GLY A 76 -4.63 9.04 -6.85
CA GLY A 76 -3.48 8.44 -7.53
C GLY A 76 -3.47 6.93 -7.54
N LEU A 77 -4.28 6.26 -6.71
CA LEU A 77 -4.45 4.79 -6.72
C LEU A 77 -4.79 4.25 -8.12
N SER A 78 -5.48 5.05 -8.94
CA SER A 78 -5.90 4.65 -10.28
C SER A 78 -4.88 4.97 -11.39
N LEU A 79 -3.65 5.36 -11.07
CA LEU A 79 -2.64 5.77 -12.06
C LEU A 79 -2.28 4.66 -13.07
N ASN A 80 -2.31 3.41 -12.63
CA ASN A 80 -2.04 2.24 -13.47
C ASN A 80 -3.04 2.05 -14.63
N PHE A 81 -4.23 2.66 -14.53
CA PHE A 81 -5.27 2.63 -15.58
C PHE A 81 -5.14 3.78 -16.59
N GLU A 82 -4.24 4.74 -16.38
CA GLU A 82 -4.02 5.81 -17.37
C GLU A 82 -3.43 5.20 -18.66
N LYS A 83 -4.18 5.37 -19.76
CA LYS A 83 -3.83 4.77 -21.06
C LYS A 83 -2.69 5.52 -21.76
N GLN A 84 -2.56 6.80 -21.50
CA GLN A 84 -1.50 7.63 -22.05
C GLN A 84 -0.25 7.56 -21.18
N THR A 85 0.67 6.67 -21.52
CA THR A 85 1.88 6.39 -20.73
C THR A 85 2.64 7.65 -20.34
N GLN A 86 2.82 8.61 -21.25
CA GLN A 86 3.54 9.85 -20.93
C GLN A 86 2.77 10.76 -19.96
N LEU A 87 1.45 10.73 -20.00
CA LEU A 87 0.65 11.43 -18.99
C LEU A 87 0.80 10.76 -17.62
N ALA A 88 0.73 9.43 -17.55
CA ALA A 88 0.95 8.69 -16.30
C ALA A 88 2.31 9.02 -15.67
N VAL A 89 3.39 9.01 -16.47
CA VAL A 89 4.75 9.36 -16.02
C VAL A 89 4.81 10.79 -15.45
N ASN A 90 4.18 11.77 -16.14
CA ASN A 90 4.22 13.16 -15.67
C ASN A 90 3.33 13.37 -14.45
N VAL A 91 2.19 12.67 -14.34
CA VAL A 91 1.32 12.73 -13.15
C VAL A 91 2.00 12.11 -11.93
N ALA A 92 2.64 10.93 -12.08
CA ALA A 92 3.41 10.32 -11.00
C ALA A 92 4.47 11.29 -10.46
N ARG A 93 5.26 11.87 -11.36
CA ARG A 93 6.29 12.84 -10.99
C ARG A 93 5.71 14.04 -10.25
N ALA A 94 4.66 14.65 -10.78
CA ALA A 94 4.04 15.84 -10.20
C ALA A 94 3.39 15.55 -8.83
N TYR A 95 2.81 14.35 -8.65
CA TYR A 95 2.30 13.89 -7.37
C TYR A 95 3.44 13.75 -6.36
N ASN A 96 4.55 13.12 -6.73
CA ASN A 96 5.68 12.93 -5.82
C ASN A 96 6.28 14.27 -5.35
N ASP A 97 6.39 15.24 -6.25
CA ASP A 97 6.83 16.60 -5.90
C ASP A 97 5.85 17.28 -4.92
N TRP A 98 4.55 17.17 -5.19
CA TRP A 98 3.51 17.72 -4.33
C TRP A 98 3.46 17.04 -2.96
N LEU A 99 3.56 15.71 -2.91
CA LEU A 99 3.56 14.97 -1.66
C LEU A 99 4.81 15.27 -0.81
N ALA A 100 5.96 15.48 -1.45
CA ALA A 100 7.18 15.90 -0.75
C ALA A 100 6.98 17.26 -0.09
N GLU A 101 6.36 18.24 -0.79
CA GLU A 101 5.99 19.53 -0.22
C GLU A 101 5.02 19.35 0.97
N PHE A 102 3.98 18.53 0.83
CA PHE A 102 3.02 18.21 1.89
C PHE A 102 3.71 17.63 3.13
N CYS A 103 4.56 16.62 2.97
CA CYS A 103 5.25 15.96 4.07
C CYS A 103 6.34 16.84 4.70
N SER A 104 6.84 17.86 3.99
CA SER A 104 7.92 18.73 4.48
C SER A 104 7.55 19.54 5.72
N VAL A 105 6.24 19.71 6.00
CA VAL A 105 5.75 20.39 7.21
C VAL A 105 6.17 19.66 8.48
N ASN A 106 6.16 18.33 8.46
CA ASN A 106 6.70 17.50 9.55
C ASN A 106 7.20 16.14 9.01
N PRO A 107 8.41 16.08 8.43
CA PRO A 107 8.91 14.89 7.77
C PRO A 107 9.24 13.73 8.72
N GLN A 108 9.22 13.97 10.02
CA GLN A 108 9.36 12.91 11.02
C GLN A 108 8.06 12.12 11.19
N ARG A 109 6.91 12.79 11.03
CA ARG A 109 5.59 12.21 11.27
C ARG A 109 4.85 11.86 9.99
N LEU A 110 5.03 12.62 8.91
CA LEU A 110 4.39 12.43 7.61
C LEU A 110 5.38 11.76 6.64
N LYS A 111 5.11 10.52 6.27
CA LYS A 111 5.98 9.70 5.42
C LYS A 111 5.31 9.41 4.08
N GLY A 112 5.70 10.14 3.05
CA GLY A 112 5.10 9.98 1.73
C GLY A 112 5.46 8.67 1.04
N VAL A 113 4.52 8.11 0.29
CA VAL A 113 4.70 6.96 -0.59
C VAL A 113 4.72 7.41 -2.04
N ALA A 114 5.76 7.04 -2.77
CA ALA A 114 5.94 7.45 -4.15
C ALA A 114 5.00 6.71 -5.11
N LEU A 115 4.47 7.44 -6.09
CA LEU A 115 3.85 6.89 -7.28
C LEU A 115 4.88 6.68 -8.38
N VAL A 116 4.76 5.57 -9.10
CA VAL A 116 5.54 5.28 -10.31
C VAL A 116 4.62 4.80 -11.43
N ALA A 117 4.93 5.16 -12.66
CA ALA A 117 4.15 4.74 -13.82
C ALA A 117 4.81 3.51 -14.48
N LEU A 118 4.49 2.31 -13.99
CA LEU A 118 5.02 1.05 -14.52
C LEU A 118 4.62 0.76 -15.98
N GLN A 119 3.75 1.57 -16.58
CA GLN A 119 3.48 1.57 -18.02
C GLN A 119 4.74 1.90 -18.86
N ASP A 120 5.75 2.51 -18.23
CA ASP A 120 7.10 2.77 -18.76
C ASP A 120 8.12 2.43 -17.66
N VAL A 121 8.72 1.25 -17.75
CA VAL A 121 9.61 0.71 -16.71
C VAL A 121 10.85 1.59 -16.52
N ASP A 122 11.44 2.11 -17.60
CA ASP A 122 12.61 2.98 -17.53
C ASP A 122 12.29 4.31 -16.83
N ALA A 123 11.12 4.87 -17.10
CA ALA A 123 10.65 6.07 -16.42
C ALA A 123 10.34 5.79 -14.94
N ALA A 124 9.72 4.63 -14.64
CA ALA A 124 9.43 4.20 -13.28
C ALA A 124 10.71 4.03 -12.44
N ILE A 125 11.77 3.43 -13.00
CA ILE A 125 13.08 3.30 -12.34
C ILE A 125 13.67 4.68 -12.01
N LYS A 126 13.64 5.60 -12.97
CA LYS A 126 14.17 6.95 -12.77
C LYS A 126 13.40 7.71 -11.68
N GLU A 127 12.09 7.58 -11.71
CA GLU A 127 11.22 8.24 -10.74
C GLU A 127 11.33 7.60 -9.35
N ALA A 128 11.42 6.28 -9.24
CA ALA A 128 11.65 5.58 -7.98
C ALA A 128 12.93 6.08 -7.30
N ARG A 129 14.02 6.16 -8.06
CA ARG A 129 15.29 6.69 -7.57
C ARG A 129 15.17 8.12 -7.08
N ARG A 130 14.58 9.00 -7.90
CA ARG A 130 14.40 10.41 -7.54
C ARG A 130 13.50 10.57 -6.30
N ALA A 131 12.40 9.86 -6.25
CA ALA A 131 11.45 9.94 -5.14
C ALA A 131 12.08 9.53 -3.80
N VAL A 132 12.91 8.49 -3.81
CA VAL A 132 13.57 7.99 -2.61
C VAL A 132 14.80 8.83 -2.23
N GLU A 133 15.72 9.04 -3.18
CA GLU A 133 17.04 9.65 -2.90
C GLU A 133 16.99 11.18 -2.82
N GLU A 134 16.08 11.84 -3.57
CA GLU A 134 16.02 13.31 -3.63
C GLU A 134 14.83 13.88 -2.85
N LEU A 135 13.66 13.19 -2.87
CA LEU A 135 12.44 13.66 -2.22
C LEU A 135 12.19 13.04 -0.85
N GLY A 136 12.89 11.93 -0.50
CA GLY A 136 12.80 11.30 0.81
C GLY A 136 11.51 10.49 1.04
N HIS A 137 10.84 10.00 -0.02
CA HIS A 137 9.71 9.11 0.12
C HIS A 137 10.11 7.78 0.78
N ALA A 138 9.26 7.28 1.66
CA ALA A 138 9.54 6.14 2.53
C ALA A 138 9.32 4.78 1.88
N ALA A 139 8.49 4.74 0.83
CA ALA A 139 8.12 3.54 0.11
C ALA A 139 7.66 3.88 -1.31
N ILE A 140 7.41 2.85 -2.10
CA ILE A 140 6.84 2.98 -3.44
C ILE A 140 5.54 2.19 -3.49
N MET A 141 4.47 2.82 -3.98
CA MET A 141 3.22 2.15 -4.26
C MET A 141 3.38 1.26 -5.50
N LEU A 142 3.03 0.00 -5.34
CA LEU A 142 3.01 -0.98 -6.41
C LEU A 142 1.56 -1.29 -6.76
N PRO A 143 1.10 -1.04 -7.99
CA PRO A 143 -0.24 -1.42 -8.38
C PRO A 143 -0.35 -2.95 -8.45
N THR A 144 -1.55 -3.48 -8.27
CA THR A 144 -1.80 -4.94 -8.34
C THR A 144 -1.68 -5.50 -9.76
N ASN A 145 -1.84 -4.64 -10.75
CA ASN A 145 -1.65 -4.97 -12.17
C ASN A 145 -1.19 -3.75 -12.96
N VAL A 146 -0.64 -3.98 -14.15
CA VAL A 146 -0.30 -2.91 -15.12
C VAL A 146 -0.99 -3.23 -16.45
N LYS A 147 -1.99 -2.45 -16.83
CA LYS A 147 -2.78 -2.68 -18.05
C LYS A 147 -3.34 -4.12 -18.11
N ASP A 148 -3.93 -4.58 -17.03
CA ASP A 148 -4.44 -5.97 -16.85
C ASP A 148 -3.37 -7.07 -16.94
N GLN A 149 -2.10 -6.72 -16.77
CA GLN A 149 -1.00 -7.70 -16.82
C GLN A 149 -0.46 -7.96 -15.43
N ASP A 150 -0.06 -9.22 -15.22
CA ASP A 150 0.60 -9.69 -14.02
C ASP A 150 1.91 -8.92 -13.76
N ILE A 151 2.04 -8.37 -12.56
CA ILE A 151 3.22 -7.64 -12.13
C ILE A 151 4.44 -8.53 -11.85
N GLY A 152 4.29 -9.84 -11.77
CA GLY A 152 5.41 -10.80 -11.68
C GLY A 152 6.22 -10.95 -12.97
N ARG A 153 5.74 -10.42 -14.12
CA ARG A 153 6.38 -10.58 -15.42
C ARG A 153 7.79 -10.02 -15.46
N ARG A 154 8.65 -10.67 -16.24
CA ARG A 154 10.06 -10.31 -16.35
C ARG A 154 10.34 -8.89 -16.84
N GLU A 155 9.42 -8.29 -17.57
CA GLU A 155 9.56 -6.90 -18.02
C GLU A 155 9.64 -5.90 -16.86
N PHE A 156 9.08 -6.24 -15.68
CA PHE A 156 9.13 -5.41 -14.48
C PHE A 156 10.36 -5.69 -13.60
N TRP A 157 11.14 -6.72 -13.88
CA TRP A 157 12.28 -7.10 -13.03
C TRP A 157 13.38 -6.05 -12.90
N PRO A 158 13.72 -5.26 -13.95
CA PRO A 158 14.66 -4.15 -13.77
C PRO A 158 14.18 -3.11 -12.75
N PHE A 159 12.87 -2.91 -12.62
CA PHE A 159 12.31 -2.08 -11.58
C PHE A 159 12.47 -2.71 -10.18
N TYR A 160 12.24 -4.00 -10.03
CA TYR A 160 12.45 -4.71 -8.76
C TYR A 160 13.91 -4.69 -8.33
N GLU A 161 14.84 -4.87 -9.24
CA GLU A 161 16.28 -4.75 -8.97
C GLU A 161 16.63 -3.35 -8.43
N GLU A 162 16.10 -2.30 -9.03
CA GLU A 162 16.34 -0.94 -8.55
C GLU A 162 15.70 -0.70 -7.18
N VAL A 163 14.48 -1.16 -6.93
CA VAL A 163 13.82 -1.02 -5.62
C VAL A 163 14.57 -1.78 -4.53
N GLU A 164 15.07 -2.98 -4.83
CA GLU A 164 15.95 -3.73 -3.91
C GLU A 164 17.23 -2.96 -3.60
N ARG A 165 17.88 -2.36 -4.62
CA ARG A 165 19.06 -1.49 -4.45
C ARG A 165 18.76 -0.30 -3.55
N LEU A 166 17.61 0.33 -3.72
CA LEU A 166 17.15 1.45 -2.90
C LEU A 166 16.82 1.04 -1.46
N GLY A 167 16.55 -0.24 -1.22
CA GLY A 167 16.23 -0.78 0.10
C GLY A 167 14.89 -0.35 0.66
N VAL A 168 13.98 0.18 -0.17
CA VAL A 168 12.64 0.63 0.24
C VAL A 168 11.58 -0.45 0.06
N ALA A 169 10.45 -0.28 0.75
CA ALA A 169 9.33 -1.20 0.69
C ALA A 169 8.46 -0.95 -0.56
N LEU A 170 7.81 -2.02 -1.03
CA LEU A 170 6.77 -2.00 -2.04
C LEU A 170 5.41 -2.25 -1.39
N ALA A 171 4.53 -1.28 -1.48
CA ALA A 171 3.19 -1.35 -0.95
C ALA A 171 2.20 -1.63 -2.08
N LEU A 172 1.69 -2.87 -2.14
CA LEU A 172 0.65 -3.28 -3.06
C LEU A 172 -0.65 -2.60 -2.66
N HIS A 173 -1.10 -1.69 -3.48
CA HIS A 173 -2.33 -0.96 -3.28
C HIS A 173 -3.10 -0.83 -4.59
N ASP A 174 -4.40 -1.00 -4.52
CA ASP A 174 -5.28 -0.78 -5.66
C ASP A 174 -6.32 0.28 -5.30
N GLY A 175 -7.06 0.72 -6.28
CA GLY A 175 -8.19 1.61 -6.11
C GLY A 175 -9.48 0.94 -6.59
N THR A 176 -10.61 1.56 -6.29
CA THR A 176 -11.95 1.06 -6.65
C THR A 176 -12.19 0.89 -8.16
N ARG A 177 -11.26 1.33 -8.98
CA ARG A 177 -11.27 1.12 -10.44
C ARG A 177 -10.84 -0.25 -10.89
N MET A 178 -10.63 -1.12 -9.93
CA MET A 178 -10.32 -2.49 -10.20
C MET A 178 -10.97 -3.01 -11.42
N ALA A 179 -10.13 -3.62 -12.16
CA ALA A 179 -10.46 -4.32 -13.38
C ALA A 179 -11.87 -4.03 -13.88
N GLU A 180 -12.01 -3.27 -14.93
CA GLU A 180 -13.29 -3.10 -15.65
C GLU A 180 -14.05 -4.44 -15.76
N ARG A 181 -13.31 -5.54 -15.67
CA ARG A 181 -13.79 -6.93 -15.61
C ARG A 181 -14.62 -7.27 -14.39
N MET A 182 -14.33 -6.67 -13.22
CA MET A 182 -15.12 -6.89 -12.00
C MET A 182 -16.31 -5.96 -11.95
N HIS A 183 -16.15 -4.69 -12.31
CA HIS A 183 -17.24 -3.71 -12.38
C HIS A 183 -18.40 -4.16 -13.26
N GLY A 184 -18.10 -4.76 -14.42
CA GLY A 184 -19.12 -5.24 -15.34
C GLY A 184 -19.98 -6.40 -14.84
N ARG A 185 -19.66 -6.95 -13.64
CA ARG A 185 -20.43 -8.04 -13.04
C ARG A 185 -21.42 -7.57 -11.97
N PHE A 186 -21.21 -6.38 -11.40
CA PHE A 186 -21.98 -5.91 -10.27
C PHE A 186 -22.65 -4.57 -10.58
N GLU A 187 -23.85 -4.39 -10.02
CA GLU A 187 -24.64 -3.17 -10.18
C GLU A 187 -24.41 -2.16 -9.05
N THR A 188 -23.81 -2.60 -7.92
CA THR A 188 -23.64 -1.75 -6.74
C THR A 188 -22.18 -1.66 -6.32
N PHE A 189 -21.82 -0.49 -5.79
CA PHE A 189 -20.48 -0.25 -5.24
C PHE A 189 -20.12 -1.23 -4.14
N ILE A 190 -21.01 -1.49 -3.19
CA ILE A 190 -20.75 -2.44 -2.10
C ILE A 190 -20.37 -3.83 -2.60
N SER A 191 -20.97 -4.29 -3.70
CA SER A 191 -20.66 -5.59 -4.28
C SER A 191 -19.25 -5.62 -4.89
N VAL A 192 -18.86 -4.53 -5.54
CA VAL A 192 -17.51 -4.36 -6.09
C VAL A 192 -16.50 -4.27 -4.95
N HIS A 193 -16.71 -3.36 -4.01
CA HIS A 193 -15.80 -3.09 -2.91
C HIS A 193 -15.52 -4.33 -2.06
N THR A 194 -16.55 -5.15 -1.81
CA THR A 194 -16.42 -6.40 -1.03
C THR A 194 -15.38 -7.37 -1.58
N VAL A 195 -15.22 -7.44 -2.91
CA VAL A 195 -14.35 -8.48 -3.52
C VAL A 195 -13.09 -7.90 -4.14
N ALA A 196 -13.14 -6.65 -4.43
CA ALA A 196 -12.22 -6.00 -5.32
C ALA A 196 -10.79 -6.03 -4.76
N PHE A 197 -10.52 -5.42 -3.65
CA PHE A 197 -9.18 -5.33 -3.07
C PHE A 197 -8.57 -6.71 -2.74
N PRO A 198 -9.28 -7.63 -2.05
CA PRO A 198 -8.70 -8.94 -1.78
C PRO A 198 -8.40 -9.75 -3.04
N PHE A 199 -9.25 -9.71 -4.08
CA PHE A 199 -8.99 -10.47 -5.31
C PHE A 199 -7.82 -9.93 -6.10
N GLU A 200 -7.65 -8.62 -6.19
CA GLU A 200 -6.49 -8.03 -6.86
C GLU A 200 -5.20 -8.30 -6.08
N CYS A 201 -5.21 -8.17 -4.76
CA CYS A 201 -4.07 -8.54 -3.93
C CYS A 201 -3.73 -10.04 -4.05
N MET A 202 -4.74 -10.94 -4.04
CA MET A 202 -4.53 -12.37 -4.29
C MET A 202 -3.87 -12.61 -5.64
N THR A 203 -4.35 -11.94 -6.69
CA THR A 203 -3.82 -12.08 -8.05
C THR A 203 -2.37 -11.60 -8.11
N ALA A 204 -2.10 -10.41 -7.58
CA ALA A 204 -0.78 -9.82 -7.56
C ALA A 204 0.23 -10.67 -6.79
N LEU A 205 -0.11 -11.11 -5.56
CA LEU A 205 0.77 -11.97 -4.76
C LEU A 205 1.03 -13.32 -5.42
N THR A 206 0.02 -13.90 -6.07
CA THR A 206 0.17 -15.16 -6.82
C THR A 206 1.13 -14.98 -7.98
N GLY A 207 0.99 -13.90 -8.74
CA GLY A 207 1.87 -13.57 -9.85
C GLY A 207 3.31 -13.36 -9.43
N LEU A 208 3.55 -12.51 -8.43
CA LEU A 208 4.88 -12.27 -7.85
C LEU A 208 5.52 -13.56 -7.35
N MET A 209 4.75 -14.38 -6.63
CA MET A 209 5.23 -15.64 -6.06
C MET A 209 5.68 -16.60 -7.16
N PHE A 210 4.79 -16.98 -8.06
CA PHE A 210 5.10 -18.02 -9.05
C PHE A 210 6.02 -17.55 -10.18
N ALA A 211 6.14 -16.24 -10.40
CA ALA A 211 7.20 -15.69 -11.23
C ALA A 211 8.60 -15.85 -10.60
N GLY A 212 8.68 -16.10 -9.29
CA GLY A 212 9.93 -16.25 -8.56
C GLY A 212 10.55 -14.95 -8.08
N VAL A 213 9.78 -13.84 -8.07
CA VAL A 213 10.27 -12.52 -7.63
C VAL A 213 10.87 -12.58 -6.22
N PRO A 214 10.23 -13.22 -5.19
CA PRO A 214 10.79 -13.24 -3.84
C PRO A 214 12.06 -14.07 -3.69
N GLU A 215 12.33 -15.01 -4.61
CA GLU A 215 13.58 -15.77 -4.62
C GLU A 215 14.72 -15.01 -5.31
N VAL A 216 14.39 -14.29 -6.40
CA VAL A 216 15.38 -13.55 -7.20
C VAL A 216 15.79 -12.26 -6.52
N PHE A 217 14.85 -11.61 -5.83
CA PHE A 217 15.04 -10.35 -5.13
C PHE A 217 14.73 -10.52 -3.62
N PRO A 218 15.62 -11.20 -2.87
CA PRO A 218 15.37 -11.55 -1.47
C PRO A 218 15.34 -10.36 -0.51
N GLY A 219 15.86 -9.21 -0.92
CA GLY A 219 15.84 -7.97 -0.15
C GLY A 219 14.54 -7.17 -0.27
N LEU A 220 13.67 -7.51 -1.22
CA LEU A 220 12.39 -6.84 -1.37
C LEU A 220 11.42 -7.17 -0.24
N ARG A 221 10.67 -6.16 0.16
CA ARG A 221 9.55 -6.27 1.11
C ARG A 221 8.29 -5.78 0.45
N PHE A 222 7.23 -6.58 0.54
CA PHE A 222 5.90 -6.29 -0.01
C PHE A 222 4.87 -6.22 1.10
N ALA A 223 3.91 -5.31 1.01
CA ALA A 223 2.71 -5.32 1.82
C ALA A 223 1.47 -5.34 0.92
N ALA A 224 0.46 -6.14 1.26
CA ALA A 224 -0.87 -6.04 0.69
C ALA A 224 -1.72 -5.15 1.61
N LEU A 225 -2.25 -4.07 1.06
CA LEU A 225 -2.94 -3.02 1.80
C LEU A 225 -4.43 -2.98 1.45
N GLU A 226 -5.25 -2.49 2.38
CA GLU A 226 -6.70 -2.25 2.21
C GLU A 226 -7.46 -3.45 1.63
N ALA A 227 -7.11 -4.67 2.06
CA ALA A 227 -7.68 -5.89 1.50
C ALA A 227 -8.19 -6.88 2.56
N GLY A 228 -8.08 -6.51 3.83
CA GLY A 228 -8.25 -7.43 4.95
C GLY A 228 -7.18 -8.53 4.96
N CYS A 229 -7.17 -9.37 5.98
CA CYS A 229 -6.14 -10.42 6.13
C CYS A 229 -6.69 -11.86 6.11
N GLY A 230 -7.98 -12.06 6.32
CA GLY A 230 -8.59 -13.40 6.51
C GLY A 230 -8.48 -14.33 5.31
N TRP A 231 -8.26 -13.80 4.12
CA TRP A 231 -8.05 -14.57 2.89
C TRP A 231 -6.62 -15.11 2.74
N VAL A 232 -5.64 -14.56 3.46
CA VAL A 232 -4.22 -14.88 3.25
C VAL A 232 -3.87 -16.31 3.63
N PRO A 233 -4.32 -16.88 4.76
CA PRO A 233 -4.07 -18.29 5.06
C PRO A 233 -4.58 -19.22 3.97
N TYR A 234 -5.77 -18.95 3.42
CA TYR A 234 -6.32 -19.73 2.30
C TYR A 234 -5.43 -19.64 1.06
N LEU A 235 -5.00 -18.42 0.69
CA LEU A 235 -4.15 -18.23 -0.49
C LEU A 235 -2.81 -18.96 -0.33
N VAL A 236 -2.19 -18.84 0.83
CA VAL A 236 -0.88 -19.46 1.12
C VAL A 236 -0.97 -20.98 1.05
N ASP A 237 -1.98 -21.59 1.70
CA ASP A 237 -2.21 -23.02 1.64
C ASP A 237 -2.49 -23.48 0.19
N ARG A 238 -3.27 -22.71 -0.56
CA ARG A 238 -3.58 -23.00 -1.97
C ARG A 238 -2.34 -22.92 -2.86
N MET A 239 -1.49 -21.93 -2.66
CA MET A 239 -0.23 -21.82 -3.41
C MET A 239 0.72 -22.97 -3.10
N ASP A 240 0.82 -23.41 -1.85
CA ASP A 240 1.64 -24.56 -1.45
C ASP A 240 1.15 -25.84 -2.14
N GLU A 241 -0.17 -26.06 -2.20
CA GLU A 241 -0.76 -27.23 -2.88
C GLU A 241 -0.43 -27.24 -4.38
N GLU A 242 -0.58 -26.12 -5.07
CA GLU A 242 -0.28 -26.01 -6.49
C GLU A 242 1.24 -26.15 -6.76
N PHE A 243 2.06 -25.55 -5.90
CA PHE A 243 3.51 -25.65 -6.00
C PHE A 243 3.98 -27.09 -5.83
N ALA A 244 3.43 -27.87 -4.90
CA ALA A 244 3.75 -29.29 -4.71
C ALA A 244 3.45 -30.13 -5.96
N LYS A 245 2.42 -29.75 -6.73
CA LYS A 245 1.99 -30.49 -7.94
C LYS A 245 2.73 -30.07 -9.22
N ARG A 246 2.99 -28.78 -9.38
CA ARG A 246 3.45 -28.18 -10.65
C ARG A 246 4.66 -27.26 -10.50
N GLY A 247 5.09 -26.92 -9.30
CA GLY A 247 6.13 -25.92 -9.03
C GLY A 247 7.43 -26.19 -9.77
N SER A 248 7.89 -27.43 -9.81
CA SER A 248 9.12 -27.81 -10.51
C SER A 248 9.13 -27.47 -12.00
N ARG A 249 7.93 -27.41 -12.61
CA ARG A 249 7.77 -27.13 -14.04
C ARG A 249 7.37 -25.68 -14.32
N GLU A 250 6.51 -25.11 -13.48
CA GLU A 250 5.86 -23.82 -13.78
C GLU A 250 6.37 -22.67 -12.91
N ALA A 251 7.01 -22.98 -11.77
CA ALA A 251 7.68 -22.00 -10.92
C ALA A 251 9.12 -22.44 -10.58
N PRO A 252 9.97 -22.75 -11.59
CA PRO A 252 11.28 -23.40 -11.39
C PRO A 252 12.31 -22.53 -10.66
N LEU A 253 12.03 -21.25 -10.49
CA LEU A 253 12.92 -20.34 -9.75
C LEU A 253 12.75 -20.45 -8.23
N LEU A 254 11.56 -20.81 -7.76
CA LEU A 254 11.31 -20.99 -6.33
C LEU A 254 12.09 -22.18 -5.78
N LYS A 255 12.85 -21.97 -4.73
CA LYS A 255 13.60 -23.01 -4.01
C LYS A 255 12.84 -23.52 -2.80
N LEU A 256 11.90 -22.78 -2.32
CA LEU A 256 11.05 -23.09 -1.18
C LEU A 256 9.59 -23.09 -1.61
N LYS A 257 8.72 -23.63 -0.78
CA LYS A 257 7.28 -23.52 -0.98
C LYS A 257 6.80 -22.09 -0.66
N PRO A 258 5.69 -21.63 -1.24
CA PRO A 258 5.18 -20.29 -1.05
C PRO A 258 5.04 -19.83 0.40
N SER A 259 4.54 -20.68 1.30
CA SER A 259 4.40 -20.33 2.72
C SER A 259 5.73 -19.98 3.40
N ASP A 260 6.85 -20.58 2.98
CA ASP A 260 8.15 -20.29 3.56
C ASP A 260 8.63 -18.87 3.23
N TYR A 261 8.24 -18.30 2.07
CA TYR A 261 8.53 -16.91 1.72
C TYR A 261 7.74 -15.93 2.58
N PHE A 262 6.49 -16.25 2.95
CA PHE A 262 5.75 -15.45 3.93
C PHE A 262 6.45 -15.48 5.29
N HIS A 263 6.92 -16.63 5.75
CA HIS A 263 7.64 -16.74 7.02
C HIS A 263 9.01 -16.03 7.02
N ARG A 264 9.66 -15.90 5.89
CA ARG A 264 10.94 -15.16 5.77
C ARG A 264 10.82 -13.65 6.04
N GLY A 265 9.62 -13.09 6.06
CA GLY A 265 9.39 -11.67 6.34
C GLY A 265 9.52 -10.75 5.13
N GLN A 266 9.30 -11.28 3.93
CA GLN A 266 9.19 -10.47 2.71
C GLN A 266 7.77 -9.93 2.48
N PHE A 267 6.75 -10.57 3.07
CA PHE A 267 5.35 -10.23 2.87
C PHE A 267 4.71 -9.76 4.17
N TYR A 268 4.01 -8.63 4.09
CA TYR A 268 3.25 -8.02 5.15
C TYR A 268 1.82 -7.74 4.67
N ILE A 269 0.89 -7.55 5.59
CA ILE A 269 -0.53 -7.43 5.28
C ILE A 269 -1.17 -6.47 6.28
N THR A 270 -2.01 -5.55 5.81
CA THR A 270 -2.95 -4.83 6.67
C THR A 270 -4.21 -5.67 6.92
N PHE A 271 -5.02 -5.25 7.87
CA PHE A 271 -6.26 -5.92 8.24
C PHE A 271 -7.32 -4.87 8.60
N GLU A 272 -8.58 -5.23 8.45
CA GLU A 272 -9.68 -4.40 8.94
C GLU A 272 -9.80 -4.50 10.47
N LEU A 273 -10.02 -3.37 11.12
CA LEU A 273 -9.99 -3.30 12.60
C LEU A 273 -11.02 -4.22 13.25
N GLU A 274 -12.16 -4.46 12.58
CA GLU A 274 -13.25 -5.33 13.06
C GLU A 274 -13.13 -6.77 12.58
N GLU A 275 -12.07 -7.10 11.82
CA GLU A 275 -11.94 -8.40 11.18
C GLU A 275 -11.85 -9.53 12.22
N ARG A 276 -12.84 -10.43 12.17
CA ARG A 276 -12.95 -11.57 13.10
C ARG A 276 -11.93 -12.67 12.84
N MET A 277 -11.35 -12.69 11.63
CA MET A 277 -10.35 -13.68 11.25
C MET A 277 -8.95 -13.34 11.76
N LEU A 278 -8.73 -12.13 12.28
CA LEU A 278 -7.40 -11.67 12.71
C LEU A 278 -6.70 -12.63 13.69
N PRO A 279 -7.32 -13.16 14.75
CA PRO A 279 -6.64 -14.11 15.66
C PRO A 279 -6.19 -15.40 14.96
N TYR A 280 -6.99 -15.89 14.02
CA TYR A 280 -6.64 -17.07 13.23
C TYR A 280 -5.46 -16.78 12.29
N VAL A 281 -5.42 -15.60 11.69
CA VAL A 281 -4.30 -15.18 10.85
C VAL A 281 -3.02 -15.06 11.68
N ILE A 282 -3.10 -14.49 12.89
CA ILE A 282 -1.99 -14.43 13.85
C ILE A 282 -1.48 -15.83 14.19
N GLU A 283 -2.39 -16.77 14.46
CA GLU A 283 -2.02 -18.16 14.75
C GLU A 283 -1.32 -18.84 13.57
N ARG A 284 -1.78 -18.58 12.33
CA ARG A 284 -1.29 -19.27 11.12
C ARG A 284 -0.04 -18.66 10.51
N LEU A 285 0.08 -17.35 10.52
CA LEU A 285 1.16 -16.61 9.83
C LEU A 285 2.11 -15.88 10.79
N GLY A 286 1.68 -15.61 12.01
CA GLY A 286 2.40 -14.79 12.97
C GLY A 286 1.98 -13.32 12.94
N ALA A 287 1.91 -12.70 14.12
CA ALA A 287 1.62 -11.28 14.25
C ALA A 287 2.69 -10.38 13.60
N ASP A 288 3.91 -10.90 13.43
CA ASP A 288 5.06 -10.20 12.85
C ASP A 288 4.94 -9.94 11.33
N LYS A 289 3.83 -10.35 10.72
CA LYS A 289 3.48 -10.08 9.32
C LYS A 289 2.39 -9.02 9.16
N LEU A 290 1.80 -8.57 10.25
CA LEU A 290 0.64 -7.69 10.23
C LEU A 290 1.05 -6.23 10.49
N LEU A 291 0.38 -5.31 9.80
CA LEU A 291 0.56 -3.87 9.90
C LEU A 291 -0.76 -3.23 10.28
N PHE A 292 -0.73 -2.31 11.25
CA PHE A 292 -1.88 -1.47 11.56
C PHE A 292 -2.09 -0.44 10.46
N SER A 293 -3.33 -0.28 10.04
CA SER A 293 -3.81 0.70 9.08
C SER A 293 -5.04 1.40 9.64
N SER A 294 -5.11 2.71 9.52
CA SER A 294 -6.33 3.45 9.82
C SER A 294 -7.19 3.67 8.58
N ASP A 295 -6.59 3.59 7.41
CA ASP A 295 -7.20 3.99 6.14
C ASP A 295 -7.78 5.42 6.15
N TYR A 296 -7.30 6.27 7.07
CA TYR A 296 -7.68 7.68 7.14
C TYR A 296 -7.41 8.37 5.80
N PRO A 297 -8.31 9.16 5.25
CA PRO A 297 -9.62 9.60 5.73
C PRO A 297 -10.80 8.97 4.96
N HIS A 298 -10.67 7.75 4.48
CA HIS A 298 -11.70 7.08 3.70
C HIS A 298 -12.98 6.86 4.51
N TRP A 299 -14.08 6.61 3.82
CA TRP A 299 -15.42 6.58 4.40
C TRP A 299 -15.67 5.38 5.33
N ASP A 300 -14.92 4.30 5.13
CA ASP A 300 -15.00 3.02 5.84
C ASP A 300 -14.00 2.91 7.01
N THR A 301 -13.25 3.96 7.28
CA THR A 301 -12.37 4.02 8.45
C THR A 301 -13.12 4.12 9.77
N GLU A 302 -12.60 3.52 10.82
CA GLU A 302 -13.07 3.69 12.22
C GLU A 302 -12.67 5.04 12.84
N TRP A 303 -12.22 5.99 12.04
CA TRP A 303 -11.85 7.30 12.53
C TRP A 303 -13.04 8.06 13.15
N PRO A 304 -12.93 8.74 14.32
CA PRO A 304 -11.70 9.01 15.07
C PRO A 304 -11.45 8.01 16.23
N ASN A 305 -11.54 6.75 16.07
CA ASN A 305 -11.33 5.76 17.13
C ASN A 305 -10.52 4.53 16.66
N ALA A 306 -9.82 4.63 15.53
CA ALA A 306 -9.10 3.51 14.93
C ALA A 306 -8.09 2.86 15.89
N VAL A 307 -7.22 3.66 16.52
CA VAL A 307 -6.25 3.18 17.50
C VAL A 307 -6.95 2.56 18.71
N LYS A 308 -7.98 3.22 19.23
CA LYS A 308 -8.74 2.73 20.38
C LYS A 308 -9.47 1.42 20.06
N ALA A 309 -10.06 1.31 18.88
CA ALA A 309 -10.74 0.09 18.42
C ALA A 309 -9.77 -1.10 18.42
N PHE A 310 -8.59 -0.94 17.82
CA PHE A 310 -7.59 -2.00 17.83
C PHE A 310 -7.05 -2.32 19.22
N LEU A 311 -6.73 -1.31 20.03
CA LEU A 311 -6.23 -1.52 21.39
C LEU A 311 -7.24 -2.21 22.31
N SER A 312 -8.54 -2.02 22.07
CA SER A 312 -9.60 -2.64 22.88
C SER A 312 -9.86 -4.12 22.53
N ARG A 313 -9.28 -4.66 21.46
CA ARG A 313 -9.43 -6.07 21.08
C ARG A 313 -8.82 -6.99 22.14
N GLU A 314 -9.66 -7.79 22.78
CA GLU A 314 -9.24 -8.76 23.80
C GLU A 314 -8.67 -10.05 23.18
N ASP A 315 -8.94 -10.30 21.90
CA ASP A 315 -8.50 -11.45 21.13
C ASP A 315 -7.11 -11.31 20.50
N VAL A 316 -6.41 -10.17 20.77
CA VAL A 316 -5.02 -9.90 20.36
C VAL A 316 -4.19 -9.60 21.60
N SER A 317 -3.06 -10.30 21.77
CA SER A 317 -2.18 -10.11 22.92
C SER A 317 -1.51 -8.73 22.91
N GLN A 318 -1.10 -8.24 24.08
CA GLN A 318 -0.38 -6.95 24.18
C GLN A 318 0.97 -6.97 23.44
N ALA A 319 1.62 -8.12 23.39
CA ALA A 319 2.86 -8.31 22.63
C ALA A 319 2.60 -8.20 21.11
N ASP A 320 1.53 -8.82 20.62
CA ASP A 320 1.16 -8.75 19.21
C ASP A 320 0.69 -7.34 18.81
N LYS A 321 -0.05 -6.64 19.70
CA LYS A 321 -0.41 -5.24 19.48
C LYS A 321 0.81 -4.34 19.31
N ARG A 322 1.85 -4.54 20.12
CA ARG A 322 3.10 -3.81 19.96
C ARG A 322 3.79 -4.12 18.63
N LEU A 323 3.88 -5.40 18.27
CA LEU A 323 4.43 -5.78 16.96
C LEU A 323 3.70 -5.06 15.82
N ILE A 324 2.38 -5.12 15.82
CA ILE A 324 1.51 -4.61 14.77
C ILE A 324 1.52 -3.07 14.69
N LEU A 325 1.49 -2.39 15.83
CA LEU A 325 1.43 -0.93 15.90
C LEU A 325 2.79 -0.24 15.73
N CYS A 326 3.90 -0.95 16.01
CA CYS A 326 5.21 -0.32 16.11
C CYS A 326 6.31 -1.10 15.36
N ASP A 327 6.62 -2.31 15.84
CA ASP A 327 7.86 -2.97 15.45
C ASP A 327 7.82 -3.45 13.98
N ASN A 328 6.66 -3.90 13.49
CA ASN A 328 6.49 -4.35 12.11
C ASN A 328 6.51 -3.20 11.10
N PRO A 329 5.74 -2.10 11.30
CA PRO A 329 5.83 -0.95 10.39
C PRO A 329 7.24 -0.36 10.33
N GLN A 330 7.96 -0.29 11.48
CA GLN A 330 9.37 0.12 11.49
C GLN A 330 10.23 -0.78 10.60
N ARG A 331 10.07 -2.10 10.75
CA ARG A 331 10.84 -3.08 9.97
C ARG A 331 10.46 -3.03 8.49
N PHE A 332 9.17 -2.96 8.19
CA PHE A 332 8.68 -2.94 6.81
C PHE A 332 9.16 -1.71 6.05
N TYR A 333 9.00 -0.51 6.63
CA TYR A 333 9.39 0.74 5.98
C TYR A 333 10.88 1.09 6.18
N GLY A 334 11.59 0.38 7.05
CA GLY A 334 13.00 0.67 7.33
C GLY A 334 13.21 1.91 8.19
N PHE A 335 12.23 2.27 9.02
CA PHE A 335 12.37 3.43 9.91
C PHE A 335 13.39 3.14 11.01
N SER A 336 14.21 4.15 11.35
CA SER A 336 15.13 4.04 12.47
C SER A 336 14.37 3.89 13.81
N ALA A 337 14.95 3.14 14.74
CA ALA A 337 14.37 2.90 16.07
C ALA A 337 14.17 4.17 16.94
N ASP A 338 14.62 5.33 16.46
CA ASP A 338 14.52 6.65 17.11
C ASP A 338 13.14 7.33 16.95
N CYS A 339 12.13 6.65 16.45
CA CYS A 339 10.74 7.10 16.58
C CYS A 339 10.37 7.12 18.05
N LYS A 340 10.78 8.17 18.74
CA LYS A 340 10.46 8.37 20.17
C LYS A 340 8.97 8.65 20.29
N SER A 341 8.35 8.02 21.32
CA SER A 341 7.05 8.45 21.83
C SER A 341 7.09 9.96 22.11
N VAL A 342 6.22 10.72 21.49
CA VAL A 342 6.00 12.15 21.75
C VAL A 342 5.28 12.32 23.09
#